data_95bbf020a6e16713ece64d8b58486547
#
_entry.id   95bbf020a6e16713ece64d8b58486547
#
_cell.length_a   1.000
_cell.length_b   1.000
_cell.length_c   1.000
_cell.angle_alpha   90.00
_cell.angle_beta   90.00
_cell.angle_gamma   90.00
#
_symmetry.space_group_name_H-M   'P 1'
#
loop_
_entity.id
_entity.type
_entity.pdbx_description
1 polymer ?
#
loop_
_entity_poly.entity_id
_entity_poly.type
_entity_poly.pdbx_seq_one_letter_code
_entity_poly.pdbx_strand_id
1 'polypeptide(L)'
;MLRTLAKSMDRFSTGLNGVSAAAVVFIMLLTCADVVMRLFDRPIPGTYELVGYFGAVIVAFAMAYTFVERGHISVELLVDHLPARPRALIEGTGYLLSAVLFGLLAWQSQVYAMDLLESGEVSPTIGIPTWPFVFSLTAGCGLLSFVLLLDALRQVKRGLAP
;
A
#
# COMPACT_ATOMS: atom_id res chain seq x y z
N MET A 1 14.56 -15.06 -16.35
CA MET A 1 14.78 -13.97 -15.40
C MET A 1 13.48 -13.26 -14.99
N LEU A 2 12.62 -12.79 -15.91
CA LEU A 2 11.33 -12.13 -15.60
C LEU A 2 10.33 -13.01 -14.82
N ARG A 3 10.26 -14.32 -15.11
CA ARG A 3 9.39 -15.28 -14.39
C ARG A 3 9.83 -15.53 -12.94
N THR A 4 11.11 -15.44 -12.65
CA THR A 4 11.65 -15.64 -11.30
C THR A 4 11.37 -14.40 -10.45
N LEU A 5 11.52 -13.20 -11.02
CA LEU A 5 11.16 -11.93 -10.38
C LEU A 5 9.65 -11.88 -10.06
N ALA A 6 8.79 -12.25 -11.00
CA ALA A 6 7.35 -12.32 -10.79
C ALA A 6 6.99 -13.26 -9.61
N LYS A 7 7.56 -14.48 -9.56
CA LYS A 7 7.32 -15.42 -8.46
C LYS A 7 7.81 -14.91 -7.10
N SER A 8 8.91 -14.17 -7.06
CA SER A 8 9.40 -13.57 -5.81
C SER A 8 8.50 -12.42 -5.36
N MET A 9 8.00 -11.63 -6.30
CA MET A 9 7.04 -10.55 -6.02
C MET A 9 5.70 -11.11 -5.51
N ASP A 10 5.18 -12.19 -6.11
CA ASP A 10 3.96 -12.85 -5.67
C ASP A 10 4.07 -13.37 -4.23
N ARG A 11 5.18 -14.02 -3.87
CA ARG A 11 5.41 -14.50 -2.51
C ARG A 11 5.54 -13.38 -1.49
N PHE A 12 6.26 -12.31 -1.85
CA PHE A 12 6.45 -11.16 -0.99
C PHE A 12 5.12 -10.42 -0.77
N SER A 13 4.38 -10.20 -1.84
CA SER A 13 3.04 -9.60 -1.82
C SER A 13 2.03 -10.41 -0.99
N THR A 14 2.03 -11.75 -1.13
CA THR A 14 1.20 -12.64 -0.32
C THR A 14 1.56 -12.55 1.17
N GLY A 15 2.85 -12.43 1.49
CA GLY A 15 3.30 -12.22 2.87
C GLY A 15 2.80 -10.89 3.46
N LEU A 16 2.89 -9.80 2.69
CA LEU A 16 2.38 -8.48 3.09
C LEU A 16 0.86 -8.49 3.29
N ASN A 17 0.12 -9.20 2.44
CA ASN A 17 -1.32 -9.37 2.61
C ASN A 17 -1.65 -10.14 3.89
N GLY A 18 -0.87 -11.17 4.24
CA GLY A 18 -1.00 -11.88 5.51
C GLY A 18 -0.82 -10.97 6.73
N VAL A 19 0.16 -10.05 6.68
CA VAL A 19 0.37 -9.02 7.72
C VAL A 19 -0.82 -8.08 7.80
N SER A 20 -1.34 -7.62 6.65
CA SER A 20 -2.54 -6.77 6.62
C SER A 20 -3.76 -7.48 7.23
N ALA A 21 -3.99 -8.74 6.87
CA ALA A 21 -5.10 -9.53 7.42
C ALA A 21 -4.98 -9.71 8.94
N ALA A 22 -3.79 -10.01 9.45
CA ALA A 22 -3.53 -10.11 10.89
C ALA A 22 -3.75 -8.76 11.59
N ALA A 23 -3.33 -7.65 10.98
CA ALA A 23 -3.56 -6.31 11.51
C ALA A 23 -5.05 -5.95 11.56
N VAL A 24 -5.86 -6.34 10.55
CA VAL A 24 -7.33 -6.16 10.57
C VAL A 24 -7.94 -6.90 11.75
N VAL A 25 -7.61 -8.17 11.94
CA VAL A 25 -8.11 -8.97 13.07
C VAL A 25 -7.71 -8.34 14.41
N PHE A 26 -6.46 -7.87 14.51
CA PHE A 26 -5.96 -7.21 15.71
C PHE A 26 -6.76 -5.94 16.05
N ILE A 27 -6.93 -5.01 15.10
CA ILE A 27 -7.69 -3.76 15.37
C ILE A 27 -9.17 -4.05 15.64
N MET A 28 -9.74 -5.07 15.01
CA MET A 28 -11.11 -5.49 15.29
C MET A 28 -11.25 -5.98 16.74
N LEU A 29 -10.38 -6.86 17.19
CA LEU A 29 -10.39 -7.37 18.57
C LEU A 29 -10.11 -6.26 19.57
N LEU A 30 -9.14 -5.37 19.28
CA LEU A 30 -8.81 -4.23 20.11
C LEU A 30 -10.01 -3.29 20.27
N THR A 31 -10.68 -2.96 19.16
CA THR A 31 -11.86 -2.09 19.18
C THR A 31 -13.03 -2.72 19.95
N CYS A 32 -13.28 -4.01 19.75
CA CYS A 32 -14.29 -4.75 20.54
C CYS A 32 -13.96 -4.73 22.03
N ALA A 33 -12.70 -4.98 22.40
CA ALA A 33 -12.26 -4.93 23.79
C ALA A 33 -12.43 -3.52 24.38
N ASP A 34 -12.04 -2.47 23.65
CA ASP A 34 -12.20 -1.08 24.11
C ASP A 34 -13.67 -0.73 24.36
N VAL A 35 -14.58 -1.14 23.45
CA VAL A 35 -16.04 -0.94 23.62
C VAL A 35 -16.54 -1.63 24.89
N VAL A 36 -16.13 -2.88 25.13
CA VAL A 36 -16.53 -3.60 26.33
C VAL A 36 -15.97 -2.92 27.59
N MET A 37 -14.70 -2.52 27.58
CA MET A 37 -14.06 -1.85 28.72
C MET A 37 -14.70 -0.49 29.03
N ARG A 38 -15.20 0.22 28.02
CA ARG A 38 -16.00 1.48 28.22
C ARG A 38 -17.28 1.25 28.97
N LEU A 39 -17.91 0.08 28.87
CA LEU A 39 -19.09 -0.26 29.67
C LEU A 39 -18.79 -0.36 31.17
N PHE A 40 -17.52 -0.55 31.52
CA PHE A 40 -17.01 -0.59 32.89
C PHE A 40 -16.30 0.72 33.30
N ASP A 41 -16.49 1.80 32.56
CA ASP A 41 -15.81 3.11 32.75
C ASP A 41 -14.27 3.04 32.74
N ARG A 42 -13.71 2.06 32.05
CA ARG A 42 -12.26 1.83 31.93
C ARG A 42 -11.82 1.69 30.47
N PRO A 43 -11.88 2.78 29.67
CA PRO A 43 -11.46 2.73 28.27
C PRO A 43 -9.97 2.37 28.16
N ILE A 44 -9.62 1.65 27.09
CA ILE A 44 -8.22 1.32 26.80
C ILE A 44 -7.54 2.58 26.23
N PRO A 45 -6.49 3.12 26.88
CA PRO A 45 -5.80 4.31 26.38
C PRO A 45 -5.10 4.01 25.04
N GLY A 46 -5.17 4.94 24.10
CA GLY A 46 -4.47 4.83 22.81
C GLY A 46 -5.12 3.91 21.77
N THR A 47 -6.32 3.37 22.00
CA THR A 47 -7.02 2.54 21.02
C THR A 47 -7.15 3.24 19.66
N TYR A 48 -7.54 4.52 19.63
CA TYR A 48 -7.67 5.29 18.39
C TYR A 48 -6.35 5.46 17.64
N GLU A 49 -5.25 5.68 18.36
CA GLU A 49 -3.91 5.81 17.79
C GLU A 49 -3.44 4.48 17.19
N LEU A 50 -3.62 3.38 17.91
CA LEU A 50 -3.29 2.05 17.42
C LEU A 50 -4.10 1.67 16.17
N VAL A 51 -5.41 1.95 16.17
CA VAL A 51 -6.26 1.71 14.99
C VAL A 51 -5.77 2.54 13.79
N GLY A 52 -5.37 3.79 14.00
CA GLY A 52 -4.79 4.63 12.95
C GLY A 52 -3.47 4.09 12.41
N TYR A 53 -2.55 3.69 13.28
CA TYR A 53 -1.24 3.15 12.91
C TYR A 53 -1.35 1.82 12.15
N PHE A 54 -2.11 0.87 12.68
CA PHE A 54 -2.34 -0.39 11.98
C PHE A 54 -3.19 -0.21 10.73
N GLY A 55 -4.11 0.77 10.70
CA GLY A 55 -4.83 1.16 9.50
C GLY A 55 -3.90 1.60 8.36
N ALA A 56 -2.88 2.39 8.65
CA ALA A 56 -1.86 2.76 7.67
C ALA A 56 -1.10 1.55 7.13
N VAL A 57 -0.71 0.60 8.00
CA VAL A 57 -0.06 -0.66 7.60
C VAL A 57 -0.96 -1.50 6.69
N ILE A 58 -2.24 -1.64 7.06
CA ILE A 58 -3.23 -2.40 6.28
C ILE A 58 -3.36 -1.81 4.88
N VAL A 59 -3.59 -0.50 4.77
CA VAL A 59 -3.76 0.17 3.48
C VAL A 59 -2.50 0.03 2.63
N ALA A 60 -1.32 0.30 3.20
CA ALA A 60 -0.05 0.24 2.48
C ALA A 60 0.21 -1.14 1.85
N PHE A 61 0.01 -2.20 2.60
CA PHE A 61 0.34 -3.56 2.16
C PHE A 61 -0.78 -4.21 1.35
N ALA A 62 -2.04 -3.94 1.70
CA ALA A 62 -3.18 -4.45 0.93
C ALA A 62 -3.25 -3.82 -0.46
N MET A 63 -2.98 -2.51 -0.60
CA MET A 63 -2.90 -1.86 -1.91
C MET A 63 -1.81 -2.48 -2.78
N ALA A 64 -0.61 -2.68 -2.24
CA ALA A 64 0.49 -3.31 -2.97
C ALA A 64 0.11 -4.72 -3.46
N TYR A 65 -0.56 -5.52 -2.62
CA TYR A 65 -1.05 -6.84 -2.98
C TYR A 65 -2.10 -6.79 -4.10
N THR A 66 -3.11 -5.94 -3.96
CA THR A 66 -4.20 -5.80 -4.95
C THR A 66 -3.68 -5.44 -6.34
N PHE A 67 -2.65 -4.61 -6.43
CA PHE A 67 -2.03 -4.27 -7.71
C PHE A 67 -1.26 -5.43 -8.32
N VAL A 68 -0.52 -6.21 -7.52
CA VAL A 68 0.21 -7.39 -8.01
C VAL A 68 -0.76 -8.44 -8.57
N GLU A 69 -1.90 -8.67 -7.92
CA GLU A 69 -2.96 -9.58 -8.35
C GLU A 69 -3.82 -9.04 -9.52
N ARG A 70 -3.46 -7.88 -10.09
CA ARG A 70 -4.19 -7.23 -11.21
C ARG A 70 -5.66 -6.92 -10.88
N GLY A 71 -5.97 -6.56 -9.65
CA GLY A 71 -7.32 -6.23 -9.19
C GLY A 71 -7.95 -4.94 -9.77
N HIS A 72 -7.34 -4.30 -10.76
CA HIS A 72 -7.88 -3.09 -11.40
C HIS A 72 -8.77 -3.39 -12.61
N ILE A 73 -9.97 -3.84 -12.32
CA ILE A 73 -11.02 -4.16 -13.33
C ILE A 73 -11.60 -2.88 -13.97
N SER A 74 -11.49 -1.73 -13.33
CA SER A 74 -12.25 -0.53 -13.72
C SER A 74 -11.76 0.17 -15.00
N VAL A 75 -10.48 0.04 -15.35
CA VAL A 75 -9.95 0.67 -16.57
C VAL A 75 -10.16 -0.24 -17.79
N GLU A 76 -10.11 -1.56 -17.59
CA GLU A 76 -10.26 -2.54 -18.68
C GLU A 76 -11.62 -2.45 -19.37
N LEU A 77 -12.72 -2.25 -18.63
CA LEU A 77 -14.07 -2.18 -19.18
C LEU A 77 -14.28 -1.02 -20.17
N LEU A 78 -13.63 0.12 -19.97
CA LEU A 78 -13.75 1.28 -20.84
C LEU A 78 -12.80 1.18 -22.04
N VAL A 79 -11.63 0.58 -21.85
CA VAL A 79 -10.55 0.54 -22.84
C VAL A 79 -10.64 -0.68 -23.76
N ASP A 80 -11.41 -1.72 -23.38
CA ASP A 80 -11.66 -2.92 -24.19
C ASP A 80 -12.34 -2.65 -25.53
N HIS A 81 -13.03 -1.52 -25.66
CA HIS A 81 -13.70 -1.11 -26.90
C HIS A 81 -12.77 -0.35 -27.89
N LEU A 82 -11.50 -0.09 -27.50
CA LEU A 82 -10.56 0.64 -28.36
C LEU A 82 -9.66 -0.33 -29.15
N PRO A 83 -9.18 0.09 -30.35
CA PRO A 83 -8.15 -0.63 -31.08
C PRO A 83 -6.87 -0.82 -30.25
N ALA A 84 -6.13 -1.89 -30.51
CA ALA A 84 -5.00 -2.32 -29.66
C ALA A 84 -3.93 -1.26 -29.42
N ARG A 85 -3.64 -0.39 -30.40
CA ARG A 85 -2.62 0.67 -30.29
C ARG A 85 -3.01 1.80 -29.34
N PRO A 86 -4.17 2.49 -29.48
CA PRO A 86 -4.58 3.54 -28.54
C PRO A 86 -4.85 2.98 -27.14
N ARG A 87 -5.33 1.73 -27.05
CA ARG A 87 -5.49 1.03 -25.78
C ARG A 87 -4.16 0.95 -25.00
N ALA A 88 -3.11 0.43 -25.64
CA ALA A 88 -1.80 0.29 -25.00
C ALA A 88 -1.19 1.63 -24.58
N LEU A 89 -1.44 2.71 -25.31
CA LEU A 89 -0.96 4.05 -24.95
C LEU A 89 -1.70 4.60 -23.74
N ILE A 90 -3.03 4.48 -23.68
CA ILE A 90 -3.85 4.96 -22.57
C ILE A 90 -3.50 4.19 -21.29
N GLU A 91 -3.43 2.86 -21.37
CA GLU A 91 -3.02 2.01 -20.23
C GLU A 91 -1.59 2.34 -19.77
N GLY A 92 -0.65 2.45 -20.70
CA GLY A 92 0.75 2.77 -20.42
C GLY A 92 0.93 4.14 -19.75
N THR A 93 0.22 5.17 -20.20
CA THR A 93 0.25 6.51 -19.58
C THR A 93 -0.41 6.49 -18.19
N GLY A 94 -1.50 5.77 -18.01
CA GLY A 94 -2.16 5.58 -16.71
C GLY A 94 -1.21 4.92 -15.70
N TYR A 95 -0.56 3.82 -16.07
CA TYR A 95 0.42 3.16 -15.21
C TYR A 95 1.62 4.06 -14.90
N LEU A 96 2.10 4.84 -15.86
CA LEU A 96 3.22 5.76 -15.64
C LEU A 96 2.85 6.88 -14.67
N LEU A 97 1.70 7.52 -14.86
CA LEU A 97 1.21 8.57 -13.95
C LEU A 97 1.02 8.04 -12.53
N SER A 98 0.42 6.85 -12.39
CA SER A 98 0.26 6.19 -11.10
C SER A 98 1.62 5.85 -10.47
N ALA A 99 2.58 5.34 -11.25
CA ALA A 99 3.92 5.03 -10.75
C ALA A 99 4.63 6.29 -10.21
N VAL A 100 4.52 7.41 -10.92
CA VAL A 100 5.09 8.70 -10.47
C VAL A 100 4.41 9.18 -9.19
N LEU A 101 3.07 9.13 -9.12
CA LEU A 101 2.32 9.54 -7.94
C LEU A 101 2.72 8.73 -6.71
N PHE A 102 2.70 7.39 -6.80
CA PHE A 102 3.08 6.53 -5.68
C PHE A 102 4.57 6.59 -5.36
N GLY A 103 5.42 6.87 -6.35
CA GLY A 103 6.83 7.15 -6.14
C GLY A 103 7.08 8.42 -5.32
N LEU A 104 6.36 9.50 -5.63
CA LEU A 104 6.39 10.75 -4.86
C LEU A 104 5.85 10.56 -3.45
N LEU A 105 4.76 9.80 -3.28
CA LEU A 105 4.23 9.47 -1.96
C LEU A 105 5.23 8.66 -1.14
N ALA A 106 5.89 7.67 -1.73
CA ALA A 106 6.94 6.89 -1.07
C ALA A 106 8.12 7.76 -0.65
N TRP A 107 8.57 8.65 -1.54
CA TRP A 107 9.64 9.60 -1.23
C TRP A 107 9.29 10.52 -0.07
N GLN A 108 8.13 11.16 -0.11
CA GLN A 108 7.69 12.08 0.93
C GLN A 108 7.45 11.35 2.26
N SER A 109 6.87 10.16 2.23
CA SER A 109 6.70 9.33 3.43
C SER A 109 8.05 8.91 4.03
N GLN A 110 9.07 8.64 3.18
CA GLN A 110 10.42 8.34 3.66
C GLN A 110 11.04 9.54 4.38
N VAL A 111 10.95 10.73 3.80
CA VAL A 111 11.47 11.97 4.42
C VAL A 111 10.77 12.19 5.77
N TYR A 112 9.45 12.12 5.79
CA TYR A 112 8.67 12.30 7.02
C TYR A 112 9.00 11.24 8.09
N ALA A 113 9.20 9.98 7.71
CA ALA A 113 9.59 8.93 8.64
C ALA A 113 10.99 9.18 9.26
N MET A 114 11.91 9.75 8.49
CA MET A 114 13.23 10.13 8.99
C MET A 114 13.14 11.30 9.96
N ASP A 115 12.34 12.33 9.63
CA ASP A 115 12.12 13.47 10.54
C ASP A 115 11.51 13.02 11.88
N LEU A 116 10.56 12.07 11.85
CA LEU A 116 9.97 11.47 13.05
C LEU A 116 10.99 10.67 13.87
N LEU A 117 11.93 10.00 13.20
CA LEU A 117 12.99 9.24 13.85
C LEU A 117 13.99 10.18 14.54
N GLU A 118 14.38 11.29 13.88
CA GLU A 118 15.31 12.29 14.40
C GLU A 118 14.69 13.11 15.53
N SER A 119 13.42 13.50 15.39
CA SER A 119 12.69 14.25 16.44
C SER A 119 12.37 13.42 17.68
N GLY A 120 12.38 12.08 17.54
CA GLY A 120 11.98 11.18 18.63
C GLY A 120 10.49 11.26 18.96
N GLU A 121 9.66 11.71 18.02
CA GLU A 121 8.23 11.89 18.23
C GLU A 121 7.55 10.57 18.54
N VAL A 122 6.80 10.58 19.65
CA VAL A 122 6.02 9.43 20.13
C VAL A 122 4.54 9.78 20.20
N SER A 123 3.69 8.76 20.17
CA SER A 123 2.25 8.89 20.36
C SER A 123 1.92 9.59 21.66
N PRO A 124 1.04 10.60 21.68
CA PRO A 124 0.71 11.39 22.87
C PRO A 124 0.05 10.60 23.99
N THR A 125 -0.65 9.49 23.69
CA THR A 125 -1.39 8.73 24.70
C THR A 125 -0.61 7.54 25.24
N ILE A 126 0.09 6.78 24.37
CA ILE A 126 0.75 5.51 24.74
C ILE A 126 2.27 5.55 24.64
N GLY A 127 2.86 6.65 24.14
CA GLY A 127 4.30 6.82 24.04
C GLY A 127 5.00 5.89 23.03
N ILE A 128 4.26 5.29 22.09
CA ILE A 128 4.85 4.41 21.06
C ILE A 128 5.45 5.29 19.95
N PRO A 129 6.65 4.96 19.42
CA PRO A 129 7.24 5.70 18.31
C PRO A 129 6.41 5.55 17.05
N THR A 130 6.15 6.66 16.35
CA THR A 130 5.28 6.73 15.16
C THR A 130 6.01 6.33 13.88
N TRP A 131 7.33 6.53 13.82
CA TRP A 131 8.15 6.31 12.64
C TRP A 131 8.04 4.91 12.00
N PRO A 132 7.90 3.75 12.74
CA PRO A 132 7.84 2.44 12.10
C PRO A 132 6.60 2.26 11.23
N PHE A 133 5.48 2.87 11.61
CA PHE A 133 4.23 2.81 10.88
C PHE A 133 4.30 3.64 9.58
N VAL A 134 4.99 4.79 9.62
CA VAL A 134 5.24 5.60 8.42
C VAL A 134 6.21 4.90 7.47
N PHE A 135 7.23 4.19 7.98
CA PHE A 135 8.10 3.36 7.15
C PHE A 135 7.34 2.22 6.44
N SER A 136 6.32 1.65 7.08
CA SER A 136 5.49 0.64 6.42
C SER A 136 4.73 1.22 5.22
N LEU A 137 4.26 2.47 5.32
CA LEU A 137 3.64 3.19 4.22
C LEU A 137 4.63 3.46 3.08
N THR A 138 5.85 3.89 3.41
CA THR A 138 6.94 4.04 2.44
C THR A 138 7.22 2.75 1.69
N ALA A 139 7.31 1.62 2.40
CA ALA A 139 7.57 0.32 1.79
C ALA A 139 6.41 -0.12 0.87
N GLY A 140 5.16 0.07 1.30
CA GLY A 140 3.97 -0.25 0.50
C GLY A 140 3.86 0.59 -0.77
N CYS A 141 3.97 1.92 -0.65
CA CYS A 141 3.93 2.83 -1.79
C CYS A 141 5.13 2.63 -2.74
N GLY A 142 6.31 2.36 -2.21
CA GLY A 142 7.51 2.09 -3.01
C GLY A 142 7.38 0.81 -3.83
N LEU A 143 6.90 -0.27 -3.22
CA LEU A 143 6.63 -1.52 -3.91
C LEU A 143 5.58 -1.33 -5.00
N LEU A 144 4.49 -0.63 -4.69
CA LEU A 144 3.42 -0.34 -5.64
C LEU A 144 3.93 0.48 -6.83
N SER A 145 4.69 1.56 -6.58
CA SER A 145 5.31 2.37 -7.63
C SER A 145 6.21 1.53 -8.53
N PHE A 146 7.00 0.64 -7.96
CA PHE A 146 7.89 -0.25 -8.72
C PHE A 146 7.10 -1.23 -9.61
N VAL A 147 6.03 -1.84 -9.10
CA VAL A 147 5.16 -2.74 -9.88
C VAL A 147 4.51 -1.99 -11.04
N LEU A 148 3.93 -0.81 -10.78
CA LEU A 148 3.30 0.05 -11.79
C LEU A 148 4.28 0.46 -12.89
N LEU A 149 5.52 0.79 -12.52
CA LEU A 149 6.57 1.12 -13.49
C LEU A 149 6.91 -0.06 -14.40
N LEU A 150 7.00 -1.26 -13.85
CA LEU A 150 7.22 -2.48 -14.65
C LEU A 150 6.07 -2.74 -15.62
N ASP A 151 4.84 -2.52 -15.20
CA ASP A 151 3.67 -2.73 -16.07
C ASP A 151 3.55 -1.62 -17.13
N ALA A 152 3.86 -0.36 -16.79
CA ALA A 152 3.99 0.71 -17.77
C ALA A 152 5.01 0.36 -18.89
N LEU A 153 6.20 -0.11 -18.51
CA LEU A 153 7.23 -0.52 -19.46
C LEU A 153 6.81 -1.70 -20.35
N ARG A 154 6.03 -2.64 -19.79
CA ARG A 154 5.49 -3.78 -20.54
C ARG A 154 4.44 -3.34 -21.57
N GLN A 155 3.53 -2.41 -21.19
CA GLN A 155 2.49 -1.91 -22.08
C GLN A 155 3.06 -1.05 -23.22
N VAL A 156 4.01 -0.17 -22.93
CA VAL A 156 4.70 0.62 -23.95
C VAL A 156 5.39 -0.30 -24.99
N LYS A 157 6.07 -1.37 -24.53
CA LYS A 157 6.67 -2.36 -25.44
C LYS A 157 5.66 -3.09 -26.30
N ARG A 158 4.47 -3.38 -25.78
CA ARG A 158 3.38 -4.02 -26.56
C ARG A 158 2.75 -3.08 -27.58
N GLY A 159 2.62 -1.79 -27.24
CA GLY A 159 2.08 -0.77 -28.16
C GLY A 159 3.03 -0.40 -29.29
N LEU A 160 4.35 -0.59 -29.09
CA LEU A 160 5.40 -0.33 -30.09
C LEU A 160 5.76 -1.56 -30.93
N ALA A 161 5.32 -2.75 -30.56
CA ALA A 161 5.49 -3.95 -31.37
C ALA A 161 4.58 -3.90 -32.60
N PRO A 162 5.11 -4.13 -33.82
CA PRO A 162 4.35 -4.08 -35.07
C PRO A 162 3.26 -5.16 -35.15
#